data_061628e030851a7cbde180c808938351
#
_entry.id   061628e030851a7cbde180c808938351
#
_cell.length_a   1.000
_cell.length_b   1.000
_cell.length_c   1.000
_cell.angle_alpha   90.00
_cell.angle_beta   90.00
_cell.angle_gamma   90.00
#
_symmetry.space_group_name_H-M   'P 1'
#
loop_
_entity.id
_entity.type
_entity.pdbx_description
1 polymer ?
#
loop_
_entity_poly.entity_id
_entity_poly.type
_entity_poly.pdbx_seq_one_letter_code
_entity_poly.pdbx_strand_id
1 'polypeptide(L)'
;MSNLRVLATGLEFPEGPVAMPDGSVMLVEIRGRRLTRVHPDGRKEVVAEIPGGPNGAALGPDGKMYVCNNGGFSWIPTRNMIMPGPQPDDYLGGSIQRVDLRSGKVETVVDRCGEHPLRGPNDLVFDKHGGLWFSDLGKRRARDMDVGAFYYVKPGMTEIVEAVHGVLPANGIGLSPDENTVYIAETPTARLWAYEISSPGALKPRDVIYRGERGKPIAGLGGYQMFDSLAVEASGNVCVATLISGCISVIAPDGTLVEQVPTGDRVTTNIAFGGPELKTAYITLSGKGELVAMDWPRPGLPLNFLNK
;
A
#
# COMPACT_ATOMS: atom_id res chain seq x y z
N MET A 1 0.69 23.14 -14.01
CA MET A 1 1.90 22.33 -13.80
C MET A 1 1.84 21.85 -12.35
N SER A 2 1.94 20.56 -12.12
CA SER A 2 1.93 20.01 -10.74
C SER A 2 3.13 20.55 -9.97
N ASN A 3 2.91 21.12 -8.81
CA ASN A 3 3.94 21.74 -7.94
C ASN A 3 4.68 20.64 -7.16
N LEU A 4 5.24 19.66 -7.87
CA LEU A 4 6.00 18.56 -7.28
C LEU A 4 7.36 19.05 -6.78
N ARG A 5 7.63 18.81 -5.52
CA ARG A 5 8.91 19.08 -4.85
C ARG A 5 9.61 17.76 -4.57
N VAL A 6 10.79 17.55 -5.11
CA VAL A 6 11.59 16.35 -4.82
C VAL A 6 12.17 16.49 -3.42
N LEU A 7 11.89 15.52 -2.55
CA LEU A 7 12.39 15.45 -1.17
C LEU A 7 13.62 14.56 -1.06
N ALA A 8 13.66 13.46 -1.80
CA ALA A 8 14.81 12.55 -1.84
C ALA A 8 14.90 11.86 -3.20
N THR A 9 16.13 11.52 -3.59
CA THR A 9 16.47 10.78 -4.82
C THR A 9 17.37 9.60 -4.50
N GLY A 10 17.58 8.71 -5.48
CA GLY A 10 18.45 7.54 -5.34
C GLY A 10 17.91 6.53 -4.33
N LEU A 11 16.58 6.45 -4.21
CA LEU A 11 15.88 5.41 -3.47
C LEU A 11 15.75 4.15 -4.33
N GLU A 12 15.83 2.99 -3.71
CA GLU A 12 15.80 1.71 -4.41
C GLU A 12 14.40 1.10 -4.45
N PHE A 13 13.58 1.59 -5.37
CA PHE A 13 12.16 1.26 -5.54
C PHE A 13 11.36 1.61 -4.27
N PRO A 14 11.18 2.92 -3.99
CA PRO A 14 10.51 3.41 -2.78
C PRO A 14 9.01 3.08 -2.78
N GLU A 15 8.49 2.67 -1.62
CA GLU A 15 7.10 2.30 -1.37
C GLU A 15 6.67 2.62 0.06
N GLY A 16 5.38 2.46 0.36
CA GLY A 16 4.80 2.56 1.69
C GLY A 16 5.14 3.85 2.45
N PRO A 17 4.93 5.05 1.88
CA PRO A 17 5.26 6.29 2.55
C PRO A 17 4.34 6.54 3.75
N VAL A 18 4.92 6.91 4.90
CA VAL A 18 4.21 7.30 6.13
C VAL A 18 4.71 8.67 6.56
N ALA A 19 3.86 9.69 6.49
CA ALA A 19 4.19 11.06 6.87
C ALA A 19 4.17 11.20 8.39
N MET A 20 5.34 11.31 9.00
CA MET A 20 5.49 11.36 10.45
C MET A 20 5.18 12.75 11.01
N PRO A 21 4.73 12.86 12.29
CA PRO A 21 4.40 14.14 12.92
C PRO A 21 5.59 15.13 13.02
N ASP A 22 6.82 14.63 12.99
CA ASP A 22 8.04 15.44 13.02
C ASP A 22 8.42 16.02 11.64
N GLY A 23 7.58 15.80 10.62
CA GLY A 23 7.80 16.24 9.26
C GLY A 23 8.69 15.33 8.42
N SER A 24 9.25 14.27 9.01
CA SER A 24 9.96 13.24 8.26
C SER A 24 8.96 12.30 7.55
N VAL A 25 9.43 11.56 6.55
CA VAL A 25 8.66 10.51 5.90
C VAL A 25 9.38 9.19 6.07
N MET A 26 8.71 8.22 6.69
CA MET A 26 9.16 6.84 6.66
C MET A 26 8.71 6.21 5.35
N LEU A 27 9.55 5.39 4.75
CA LEU A 27 9.21 4.61 3.56
C LEU A 27 10.04 3.33 3.52
N VAL A 28 9.59 2.37 2.76
CA VAL A 28 10.39 1.18 2.47
C VAL A 28 11.07 1.32 1.11
N GLU A 29 12.19 0.66 0.96
CA GLU A 29 12.86 0.49 -0.34
C GLU A 29 12.83 -1.00 -0.67
N ILE A 30 11.93 -1.41 -1.57
CA ILE A 30 11.69 -2.84 -1.85
C ILE A 30 12.98 -3.51 -2.35
N ARG A 31 13.66 -2.88 -3.31
CA ARG A 31 14.92 -3.38 -3.86
C ARG A 31 16.08 -3.20 -2.89
N GLY A 32 16.04 -2.12 -2.11
CA GLY A 32 17.01 -1.83 -1.05
C GLY A 32 16.86 -2.71 0.18
N ARG A 33 15.73 -3.43 0.32
CA ARG A 33 15.44 -4.33 1.44
C ARG A 33 15.57 -3.64 2.80
N ARG A 34 14.98 -2.44 2.93
CA ARG A 34 15.14 -1.61 4.14
C ARG A 34 13.98 -0.68 4.39
N LEU A 35 13.83 -0.26 5.65
CA LEU A 35 13.01 0.85 6.09
C LEU A 35 13.88 2.09 6.19
N THR A 36 13.52 3.15 5.48
CA THR A 36 14.28 4.40 5.38
C THR A 36 13.45 5.56 5.91
N ARG A 37 14.07 6.45 6.68
CA ARG A 37 13.53 7.76 7.06
C ARG A 37 14.13 8.82 6.15
N VAL A 38 13.27 9.61 5.52
CA VAL A 38 13.65 10.83 4.80
C VAL A 38 13.31 12.01 5.69
N HIS A 39 14.33 12.74 6.13
CA HIS A 39 14.19 13.94 6.97
C HIS A 39 13.73 15.15 6.14
N PRO A 40 13.14 16.19 6.77
CA PRO A 40 12.70 17.40 6.06
C PRO A 40 13.78 18.11 5.23
N ASP A 41 15.06 17.92 5.60
CA ASP A 41 16.23 18.45 4.88
C ASP A 41 16.69 17.56 3.71
N GLY A 42 15.98 16.45 3.46
CA GLY A 42 16.28 15.48 2.40
C GLY A 42 17.32 14.41 2.78
N ARG A 43 17.91 14.47 3.99
CA ARG A 43 18.82 13.45 4.48
C ARG A 43 18.09 12.12 4.65
N LYS A 44 18.70 11.04 4.17
CA LYS A 44 18.18 9.67 4.31
C LYS A 44 18.87 8.96 5.48
N GLU A 45 18.10 8.21 6.25
CA GLU A 45 18.56 7.40 7.36
C GLU A 45 17.95 5.99 7.24
N VAL A 46 18.79 4.97 7.20
CA VAL A 46 18.33 3.57 7.27
C VAL A 46 17.96 3.26 8.71
N VAL A 47 16.69 2.97 8.95
CA VAL A 47 16.16 2.65 10.29
C VAL A 47 16.29 1.16 10.56
N ALA A 48 16.05 0.32 9.56
CA ALA A 48 16.18 -1.13 9.67
C ALA A 48 16.46 -1.77 8.32
N GLU A 49 17.31 -2.78 8.31
CA GLU A 49 17.44 -3.72 7.20
C GLU A 49 16.31 -4.77 7.30
N ILE A 50 15.62 -5.00 6.19
CA ILE A 50 14.46 -5.89 6.12
C ILE A 50 14.66 -6.85 4.95
N PRO A 51 15.28 -8.01 5.14
CA PRO A 51 15.45 -9.00 4.08
C PRO A 51 14.13 -9.43 3.44
N GLY A 52 14.14 -9.72 2.15
CA GLY A 52 12.96 -10.04 1.34
C GLY A 52 12.52 -8.86 0.50
N GLY A 53 11.29 -8.40 0.65
CA GLY A 53 10.71 -7.29 -0.10
C GLY A 53 9.75 -6.48 0.77
N PRO A 54 10.25 -5.57 1.63
CA PRO A 54 9.37 -4.65 2.36
C PRO A 54 8.60 -3.79 1.36
N ASN A 55 7.28 -3.68 1.54
CA ASN A 55 6.39 -3.05 0.57
C ASN A 55 5.52 -1.96 1.22
N GLY A 56 4.38 -2.27 1.79
CA GLY A 56 3.57 -1.29 2.53
C GLY A 56 4.07 -1.07 3.96
N ALA A 57 3.81 0.10 4.53
CA ALA A 57 4.14 0.42 5.91
C ALA A 57 3.04 1.24 6.59
N ALA A 58 2.80 0.98 7.88
CA ALA A 58 1.89 1.76 8.72
C ALA A 58 2.34 1.79 10.18
N LEU A 59 2.12 2.91 10.86
CA LEU A 59 2.36 3.01 12.29
C LEU A 59 1.25 2.30 13.07
N GLY A 60 1.63 1.39 13.96
CA GLY A 60 0.69 0.61 14.75
C GLY A 60 0.38 1.19 16.13
N PRO A 61 -0.60 0.59 16.84
CA PRO A 61 -1.06 1.06 18.16
C PRO A 61 0.01 1.01 19.24
N ASP A 62 1.07 0.24 19.04
CA ASP A 62 2.23 0.13 19.95
C ASP A 62 3.37 1.10 19.61
N GLY A 63 3.14 2.03 18.67
CA GLY A 63 4.13 3.01 18.21
C GLY A 63 5.26 2.41 17.36
N LYS A 64 5.13 1.16 16.91
CA LYS A 64 6.08 0.52 16.00
C LYS A 64 5.58 0.58 14.56
N MET A 65 6.51 0.48 13.61
CA MET A 65 6.17 0.41 12.20
C MET A 65 5.86 -1.03 11.80
N TYR A 66 4.66 -1.25 11.26
CA TYR A 66 4.30 -2.52 10.64
C TYR A 66 4.58 -2.46 9.16
N VAL A 67 5.15 -3.54 8.63
CA VAL A 67 5.61 -3.62 7.24
C VAL A 67 5.08 -4.91 6.61
N CYS A 68 4.42 -4.77 5.47
CA CYS A 68 4.16 -5.90 4.58
C CYS A 68 5.48 -6.32 3.92
N ASN A 69 5.90 -7.57 4.13
CA ASN A 69 7.05 -8.13 3.42
C ASN A 69 6.55 -9.14 2.39
N ASN A 70 6.72 -8.82 1.12
CA ASN A 70 6.28 -9.68 0.03
C ASN A 70 7.27 -10.83 -0.30
N GLY A 71 8.32 -10.99 0.47
CA GLY A 71 9.34 -12.03 0.28
C GLY A 71 10.37 -11.74 -0.81
N GLY A 72 10.21 -10.66 -1.56
CA GLY A 72 11.14 -10.21 -2.60
C GLY A 72 10.62 -10.36 -4.03
N PHE A 73 11.28 -9.66 -4.94
CA PHE A 73 11.11 -9.76 -6.39
C PHE A 73 12.46 -10.03 -7.06
N SER A 74 12.46 -10.73 -8.17
CA SER A 74 13.54 -10.60 -9.13
C SER A 74 13.48 -9.21 -9.77
N TRP A 75 14.60 -8.70 -10.27
CA TRP A 75 14.65 -7.34 -10.82
C TRP A 75 15.03 -7.39 -12.29
N ILE A 76 14.20 -6.77 -13.11
CA ILE A 76 14.34 -6.76 -14.58
C ILE A 76 14.84 -5.38 -15.00
N PRO A 77 16.10 -5.25 -15.45
CA PRO A 77 16.57 -4.02 -16.03
C PRO A 77 15.84 -3.77 -17.35
N THR A 78 15.31 -2.57 -17.51
CA THR A 78 14.77 -2.04 -18.75
C THR A 78 15.67 -0.92 -19.26
N ARG A 79 15.34 -0.31 -20.40
CA ARG A 79 16.16 0.76 -20.99
C ARG A 79 16.43 1.93 -20.02
N ASN A 80 15.46 2.29 -19.17
CA ASN A 80 15.51 3.52 -18.38
C ASN A 80 15.21 3.30 -16.90
N MET A 81 14.88 2.10 -16.46
CA MET A 81 14.49 1.81 -15.07
C MET A 81 14.67 0.32 -14.73
N ILE A 82 14.56 -0.01 -13.47
CA ILE A 82 14.55 -1.40 -12.99
C ILE A 82 13.15 -1.71 -12.48
N MET A 83 12.54 -2.78 -12.99
CA MET A 83 11.16 -3.17 -12.68
C MET A 83 11.10 -4.45 -11.85
N PRO A 84 10.10 -4.60 -10.94
CA PRO A 84 9.90 -5.86 -10.25
C PRO A 84 9.49 -6.95 -11.24
N GLY A 85 10.14 -8.09 -11.11
CA GLY A 85 9.91 -9.30 -11.90
C GLY A 85 9.14 -10.37 -11.12
N PRO A 86 9.25 -11.63 -11.55
CA PRO A 86 8.68 -12.78 -10.86
C PRO A 86 9.30 -13.00 -9.48
N GLN A 87 8.81 -14.05 -8.80
CA GLN A 87 9.38 -14.57 -7.56
C GLN A 87 10.87 -14.84 -7.75
N PRO A 88 11.75 -14.34 -6.87
CA PRO A 88 13.18 -14.58 -6.96
C PRO A 88 13.58 -15.95 -6.39
N ASP A 89 14.80 -16.39 -6.69
CA ASP A 89 15.31 -17.65 -6.17
C ASP A 89 15.53 -17.60 -4.64
N ASP A 90 15.83 -16.42 -4.10
CA ASP A 90 16.01 -16.16 -2.65
C ASP A 90 14.72 -15.74 -1.95
N TYR A 91 13.54 -16.11 -2.49
CA TYR A 91 12.24 -15.79 -1.89
C TYR A 91 12.09 -16.35 -0.48
N LEU A 92 11.80 -15.49 0.48
CA LEU A 92 11.72 -15.81 1.91
C LEU A 92 10.31 -16.16 2.41
N GLY A 93 9.29 -16.12 1.56
CA GLY A 93 7.89 -16.16 1.99
C GLY A 93 7.33 -14.76 2.28
N GLY A 94 5.99 -14.67 2.29
CA GLY A 94 5.28 -13.45 2.67
C GLY A 94 5.13 -13.34 4.19
N SER A 95 5.18 -12.13 4.73
CA SER A 95 4.95 -11.90 6.16
C SER A 95 4.51 -10.47 6.47
N ILE A 96 3.86 -10.29 7.61
CA ILE A 96 3.74 -8.99 8.27
C ILE A 96 4.84 -8.92 9.33
N GLN A 97 5.62 -7.88 9.27
CA GLN A 97 6.74 -7.62 10.18
C GLN A 97 6.48 -6.36 11.00
N ARG A 98 7.10 -6.29 12.16
CA ARG A 98 7.03 -5.15 13.06
C ARG A 98 8.43 -4.65 13.35
N VAL A 99 8.65 -3.35 13.18
CA VAL A 99 9.96 -2.70 13.35
C VAL A 99 9.89 -1.72 14.53
N ASP A 100 10.76 -1.91 15.48
CA ASP A 100 10.99 -0.93 16.55
C ASP A 100 11.83 0.23 16.00
N LEU A 101 11.23 1.42 15.89
CA LEU A 101 11.86 2.57 15.25
C LEU A 101 13.08 3.14 15.99
N ARG A 102 13.28 2.75 17.26
CA ARG A 102 14.41 3.21 18.07
C ARG A 102 15.63 2.30 17.92
N SER A 103 15.39 0.99 17.90
CA SER A 103 16.46 -0.02 17.86
C SER A 103 16.71 -0.60 16.47
N GLY A 104 15.79 -0.39 15.53
CA GLY A 104 15.82 -1.05 14.22
C GLY A 104 15.49 -2.55 14.28
N LYS A 105 15.07 -3.08 15.44
CA LYS A 105 14.76 -4.51 15.58
C LYS A 105 13.52 -4.86 14.76
N VAL A 106 13.64 -5.89 13.92
CA VAL A 106 12.57 -6.44 13.08
C VAL A 106 12.07 -7.75 13.67
N GLU A 107 10.75 -7.91 13.74
CA GLU A 107 10.09 -9.13 14.21
C GLU A 107 9.00 -9.54 13.22
N THR A 108 8.95 -10.82 12.84
CA THR A 108 7.80 -11.36 12.10
C THR A 108 6.64 -11.57 13.09
N VAL A 109 5.46 -11.01 12.76
CA VAL A 109 4.26 -11.13 13.60
C VAL A 109 3.20 -12.04 12.98
N VAL A 110 3.12 -12.10 11.64
CA VAL A 110 2.20 -12.97 10.91
C VAL A 110 2.88 -13.44 9.63
N ASP A 111 2.83 -14.75 9.33
CA ASP A 111 3.39 -15.35 8.12
C ASP A 111 2.42 -16.32 7.42
N ARG A 112 1.26 -16.59 8.04
CA ARG A 112 0.25 -17.53 7.51
C ARG A 112 -1.14 -17.26 8.04
N CYS A 113 -2.16 -17.72 7.33
CA CYS A 113 -3.53 -17.81 7.78
C CYS A 113 -3.93 -19.31 7.81
N GLY A 114 -4.05 -19.89 9.00
CA GLY A 114 -4.24 -21.34 9.15
C GLY A 114 -3.10 -22.12 8.48
N GLU A 115 -3.45 -23.02 7.58
CA GLU A 115 -2.50 -23.84 6.79
C GLU A 115 -1.87 -23.07 5.61
N HIS A 116 -2.41 -21.88 5.25
CA HIS A 116 -2.01 -21.12 4.07
C HIS A 116 -0.93 -20.11 4.40
N PRO A 117 0.32 -20.26 3.93
CA PRO A 117 1.35 -19.25 4.10
C PRO A 117 1.03 -18.01 3.25
N LEU A 118 1.32 -16.84 3.79
CA LEU A 118 1.24 -15.59 3.04
C LEU A 118 2.23 -15.63 1.87
N ARG A 119 1.85 -15.03 0.74
CA ARG A 119 2.64 -15.09 -0.49
C ARG A 119 3.32 -13.78 -0.84
N GLY A 120 2.57 -12.71 -0.83
CA GLY A 120 3.08 -11.40 -1.23
C GLY A 120 2.34 -10.25 -0.56
N PRO A 121 2.34 -10.16 0.80
CA PRO A 121 1.76 -9.00 1.49
C PRO A 121 2.25 -7.70 0.88
N ASN A 122 1.31 -6.80 0.57
CA ASN A 122 1.61 -5.62 -0.20
C ASN A 122 1.37 -4.33 0.59
N ASP A 123 0.14 -4.01 0.93
CA ASP A 123 -0.21 -2.76 1.60
C ASP A 123 -1.09 -3.03 2.83
N LEU A 124 -1.19 -2.05 3.76
CA LEU A 124 -1.84 -2.27 5.04
C LEU A 124 -2.42 -0.99 5.64
N VAL A 125 -3.48 -1.14 6.43
CA VAL A 125 -4.12 -0.04 7.17
C VAL A 125 -4.69 -0.55 8.49
N PHE A 126 -4.50 0.21 9.58
CA PHE A 126 -5.10 -0.08 10.88
C PHE A 126 -6.49 0.51 11.01
N ASP A 127 -7.43 -0.25 11.57
CA ASP A 127 -8.71 0.27 12.01
C ASP A 127 -8.62 0.93 13.40
N LYS A 128 -9.68 1.62 13.81
CA LYS A 128 -9.76 2.32 15.13
C LYS A 128 -9.67 1.39 16.34
N HIS A 129 -9.83 0.10 16.16
CA HIS A 129 -9.76 -0.90 17.24
C HIS A 129 -8.35 -1.51 17.37
N GLY A 130 -7.42 -1.15 16.46
CA GLY A 130 -6.07 -1.71 16.39
C GLY A 130 -5.99 -3.02 15.63
N GLY A 131 -7.02 -3.37 14.88
CA GLY A 131 -6.98 -4.45 13.90
C GLY A 131 -6.31 -4.00 12.61
N LEU A 132 -5.68 -4.93 11.91
CA LEU A 132 -4.88 -4.67 10.72
C LEU A 132 -5.51 -5.31 9.49
N TRP A 133 -5.93 -4.50 8.53
CA TRP A 133 -6.26 -4.93 7.19
C TRP A 133 -5.02 -4.90 6.32
N PHE A 134 -4.76 -5.94 5.55
CA PHE A 134 -3.67 -5.95 4.58
C PHE A 134 -4.01 -6.77 3.34
N SER A 135 -3.45 -6.37 2.20
CA SER A 135 -3.56 -7.05 0.92
C SER A 135 -2.38 -8.00 0.69
N ASP A 136 -2.59 -9.03 -0.10
CA ASP A 136 -1.57 -9.97 -0.57
C ASP A 136 -1.69 -10.11 -2.10
N LEU A 137 -0.64 -9.69 -2.80
CA LEU A 137 -0.57 -9.77 -4.27
C LEU A 137 -0.52 -11.20 -4.80
N GLY A 138 -0.11 -12.16 -3.96
CA GLY A 138 0.43 -13.42 -4.44
C GLY A 138 1.82 -13.26 -5.07
N LYS A 139 2.30 -14.32 -5.71
CA LYS A 139 3.57 -14.34 -6.45
C LYS A 139 3.38 -14.85 -7.86
N ARG A 140 4.03 -14.20 -8.80
CA ARG A 140 4.11 -14.67 -10.19
C ARG A 140 5.37 -15.49 -10.36
N ARG A 141 5.25 -16.62 -11.03
CA ARG A 141 6.34 -17.52 -11.42
C ARG A 141 6.38 -17.64 -12.94
N ALA A 142 7.27 -18.45 -13.48
CA ALA A 142 7.48 -18.53 -14.92
C ALA A 142 6.22 -18.98 -15.72
N ARG A 143 5.39 -19.85 -15.16
CA ARG A 143 4.24 -20.46 -15.85
C ARG A 143 2.93 -20.41 -15.07
N ASP A 144 2.94 -19.92 -13.82
CA ASP A 144 1.78 -19.79 -12.95
C ASP A 144 1.88 -18.57 -12.05
N MET A 145 0.82 -18.27 -11.34
CA MET A 145 0.78 -17.23 -10.33
C MET A 145 -0.21 -17.58 -9.22
N ASP A 146 0.05 -17.08 -8.02
CA ASP A 146 -0.93 -17.13 -6.95
C ASP A 146 -2.04 -16.13 -7.26
N VAL A 147 -3.25 -16.46 -6.85
CA VAL A 147 -4.35 -15.49 -6.84
C VAL A 147 -4.23 -14.66 -5.56
N GLY A 148 -4.45 -13.37 -5.66
CA GLY A 148 -4.35 -12.45 -4.54
C GLY A 148 -5.50 -12.62 -3.53
N ALA A 149 -5.28 -12.05 -2.35
CA ALA A 149 -6.21 -12.07 -1.24
C ALA A 149 -6.10 -10.77 -0.43
N PHE A 150 -7.00 -10.57 0.52
CA PHE A 150 -6.76 -9.64 1.62
C PHE A 150 -7.29 -10.21 2.93
N TYR A 151 -6.66 -9.78 4.00
CA TYR A 151 -6.79 -10.37 5.32
C TYR A 151 -7.08 -9.31 6.38
N TYR A 152 -7.57 -9.77 7.52
CA TYR A 152 -7.69 -8.99 8.74
C TYR A 152 -6.97 -9.69 9.89
N VAL A 153 -6.10 -8.98 10.58
CA VAL A 153 -5.48 -9.45 11.81
C VAL A 153 -6.13 -8.76 12.99
N LYS A 154 -6.63 -9.53 13.94
CA LYS A 154 -7.28 -8.98 15.12
C LYS A 154 -6.32 -8.14 15.98
N PRO A 155 -6.85 -7.19 16.77
CA PRO A 155 -6.03 -6.39 17.68
C PRO A 155 -5.07 -7.23 18.52
N GLY A 156 -3.85 -6.74 18.71
CA GLY A 156 -2.80 -7.48 19.42
C GLY A 156 -2.15 -8.59 18.60
N MET A 157 -2.44 -8.69 17.30
CA MET A 157 -1.90 -9.71 16.38
C MET A 157 -2.18 -11.15 16.83
N THR A 158 -3.35 -11.38 17.41
CA THR A 158 -3.71 -12.65 18.05
C THR A 158 -4.30 -13.68 17.09
N GLU A 159 -4.94 -13.23 16.02
CA GLU A 159 -5.63 -14.11 15.07
C GLU A 159 -5.71 -13.41 13.71
N ILE A 160 -5.51 -14.16 12.64
CA ILE A 160 -5.68 -13.72 11.26
C ILE A 160 -6.91 -14.37 10.63
N VAL A 161 -7.65 -13.58 9.86
CA VAL A 161 -8.83 -14.02 9.10
C VAL A 161 -8.60 -13.71 7.63
N GLU A 162 -8.80 -14.68 6.75
CA GLU A 162 -8.88 -14.44 5.32
C GLU A 162 -10.25 -13.80 5.01
N ALA A 163 -10.25 -12.52 4.70
CA ALA A 163 -11.48 -11.79 4.40
C ALA A 163 -12.01 -12.12 3.00
N VAL A 164 -11.12 -12.13 2.00
CA VAL A 164 -11.42 -12.53 0.62
C VAL A 164 -10.18 -13.14 -0.01
N HIS A 165 -10.37 -14.30 -0.65
CA HIS A 165 -9.42 -14.90 -1.60
C HIS A 165 -9.99 -14.78 -3.01
N GLY A 166 -9.15 -14.60 -4.02
CA GLY A 166 -9.58 -14.57 -5.41
C GLY A 166 -9.61 -13.15 -6.01
N VAL A 167 -9.01 -12.17 -5.37
CA VAL A 167 -8.75 -10.85 -5.95
C VAL A 167 -7.51 -10.94 -6.84
N LEU A 168 -7.62 -10.56 -8.11
CA LEU A 168 -6.45 -10.48 -8.99
C LEU A 168 -5.53 -9.40 -8.46
N PRO A 169 -4.19 -9.57 -8.53
CA PRO A 169 -3.25 -9.04 -7.54
C PRO A 169 -3.77 -7.87 -6.72
N ALA A 170 -4.17 -8.18 -5.47
CA ALA A 170 -4.66 -7.19 -4.52
C ALA A 170 -3.49 -6.31 -4.06
N ASN A 171 -3.55 -5.00 -4.32
CA ASN A 171 -2.48 -4.04 -4.05
C ASN A 171 -2.92 -3.04 -2.97
N GLY A 172 -3.15 -1.77 -3.30
CA GLY A 172 -3.56 -0.78 -2.33
C GLY A 172 -4.78 -1.17 -1.51
N ILE A 173 -4.75 -0.89 -0.21
CA ILE A 173 -5.86 -1.11 0.71
C ILE A 173 -6.08 0.12 1.58
N GLY A 174 -7.34 0.48 1.83
CA GLY A 174 -7.70 1.62 2.67
C GLY A 174 -9.10 1.51 3.24
N LEU A 175 -9.38 2.30 4.26
CA LEU A 175 -10.69 2.34 4.91
C LEU A 175 -11.43 3.63 4.56
N SER A 176 -12.76 3.56 4.47
CA SER A 176 -13.60 4.75 4.41
C SER A 176 -13.51 5.57 5.70
N PRO A 177 -13.87 6.88 5.70
CA PRO A 177 -13.80 7.73 6.89
C PRO A 177 -14.57 7.20 8.10
N ASP A 178 -15.66 6.48 7.88
CA ASP A 178 -16.47 5.84 8.91
C ASP A 178 -16.01 4.41 9.26
N GLU A 179 -15.00 3.89 8.53
CA GLU A 179 -14.47 2.54 8.63
C GLU A 179 -15.51 1.42 8.36
N ASN A 180 -16.57 1.73 7.62
CA ASN A 180 -17.60 0.76 7.24
C ASN A 180 -17.33 0.11 5.89
N THR A 181 -16.30 0.57 5.17
CA THR A 181 -15.90 0.04 3.86
C THR A 181 -14.39 -0.13 3.80
N VAL A 182 -13.93 -1.29 3.31
CA VAL A 182 -12.53 -1.48 2.90
C VAL A 182 -12.45 -1.40 1.38
N TYR A 183 -11.53 -0.56 0.89
CA TYR A 183 -11.20 -0.40 -0.53
C TYR A 183 -9.99 -1.24 -0.89
N ILE A 184 -10.04 -1.89 -2.05
CA ILE A 184 -8.93 -2.68 -2.60
C ILE A 184 -8.68 -2.24 -4.04
N ALA A 185 -7.44 -1.84 -4.33
CA ALA A 185 -6.97 -1.63 -5.69
C ALA A 185 -6.48 -2.94 -6.30
N GLU A 186 -6.99 -3.28 -7.47
CA GLU A 186 -6.62 -4.46 -8.24
C GLU A 186 -5.69 -4.04 -9.38
N THR A 187 -4.45 -4.52 -9.36
CA THR A 187 -3.39 -3.97 -10.23
C THR A 187 -3.66 -4.18 -11.73
N PRO A 188 -3.78 -5.42 -12.26
CA PRO A 188 -3.74 -5.62 -13.71
C PRO A 188 -5.00 -5.15 -14.42
N THR A 189 -6.08 -4.97 -13.71
CA THR A 189 -7.38 -4.58 -14.27
C THR A 189 -7.70 -3.11 -14.11
N ALA A 190 -6.87 -2.38 -13.34
CA ALA A 190 -7.12 -1.00 -12.90
C ALA A 190 -8.54 -0.83 -12.32
N ARG A 191 -8.97 -1.79 -11.48
CA ARG A 191 -10.25 -1.75 -10.79
C ARG A 191 -10.09 -1.38 -9.33
N LEU A 192 -11.01 -0.57 -8.85
CA LEU A 192 -11.17 -0.27 -7.42
C LEU A 192 -12.41 -0.98 -6.91
N TRP A 193 -12.22 -1.81 -5.89
CA TRP A 193 -13.26 -2.57 -5.22
C TRP A 193 -13.61 -1.96 -3.88
N ALA A 194 -14.89 -2.00 -3.50
CA ALA A 194 -15.40 -1.65 -2.19
C ALA A 194 -16.09 -2.85 -1.54
N TYR A 195 -15.71 -3.15 -0.30
CA TYR A 195 -16.28 -4.24 0.48
C TYR A 195 -16.87 -3.66 1.77
N GLU A 196 -18.17 -3.86 1.99
CA GLU A 196 -18.84 -3.41 3.19
C GLU A 196 -18.45 -4.27 4.39
N ILE A 197 -18.02 -3.63 5.48
CA ILE A 197 -17.63 -4.27 6.73
C ILE A 197 -18.88 -4.44 7.59
N SER A 198 -19.14 -5.65 8.07
CA SER A 198 -20.23 -5.94 9.04
C SER A 198 -19.75 -5.87 10.48
N SER A 199 -18.50 -6.24 10.72
CA SER A 199 -17.77 -6.12 11.99
C SER A 199 -16.27 -6.27 11.72
N PRO A 200 -15.36 -5.95 12.67
CA PRO A 200 -13.92 -6.09 12.47
C PRO A 200 -13.55 -7.48 11.93
N GLY A 201 -12.95 -7.50 10.74
CA GLY A 201 -12.54 -8.72 10.03
C GLY A 201 -13.66 -9.47 9.30
N ALA A 202 -14.91 -9.00 9.36
CA ALA A 202 -16.02 -9.63 8.68
C ALA A 202 -16.68 -8.69 7.66
N LEU A 203 -16.96 -9.21 6.48
CA LEU A 203 -17.60 -8.48 5.40
C LEU A 203 -19.09 -8.84 5.31
N LYS A 204 -19.90 -7.88 4.87
CA LYS A 204 -21.31 -8.16 4.56
C LYS A 204 -21.40 -9.12 3.38
N PRO A 205 -22.29 -10.13 3.45
CA PRO A 205 -22.60 -10.96 2.29
C PRO A 205 -23.16 -10.09 1.18
N ARG A 206 -22.84 -10.44 -0.05
CA ARG A 206 -23.41 -9.83 -1.23
C ARG A 206 -23.94 -10.91 -2.16
N ASP A 207 -25.15 -10.73 -2.68
CA ASP A 207 -25.69 -11.56 -3.73
C ASP A 207 -24.98 -11.21 -5.03
N VAL A 208 -24.18 -12.14 -5.52
CA VAL A 208 -23.45 -12.02 -6.78
C VAL A 208 -23.73 -13.23 -7.67
N ILE A 209 -23.78 -12.98 -8.97
CA ILE A 209 -24.11 -14.00 -9.96
C ILE A 209 -22.96 -15.01 -10.15
N TYR A 210 -21.71 -14.57 -9.86
CA TYR A 210 -20.52 -15.38 -10.09
C TYR A 210 -19.59 -15.44 -8.87
N ARG A 211 -19.18 -16.67 -8.48
CA ARG A 211 -18.06 -17.01 -7.59
C ARG A 211 -18.04 -16.40 -6.19
N GLY A 212 -19.19 -16.00 -5.63
CA GLY A 212 -19.22 -15.50 -4.26
C GLY A 212 -18.44 -14.20 -4.02
N GLU A 213 -18.25 -13.38 -5.07
CA GLU A 213 -17.64 -12.08 -4.97
C GLU A 213 -18.38 -11.23 -3.93
N ARG A 214 -17.68 -10.78 -2.89
CA ARG A 214 -18.27 -9.97 -1.80
C ARG A 214 -18.12 -8.48 -2.04
N GLY A 215 -17.23 -8.07 -2.97
CA GLY A 215 -16.95 -6.70 -3.29
C GLY A 215 -17.84 -6.11 -4.38
N LYS A 216 -17.98 -4.79 -4.35
CA LYS A 216 -18.55 -4.00 -5.43
C LYS A 216 -17.41 -3.35 -6.23
N PRO A 217 -17.24 -3.62 -7.53
CA PRO A 217 -16.36 -2.82 -8.36
C PRO A 217 -16.99 -1.41 -8.45
N ILE A 218 -16.34 -0.42 -7.87
CA ILE A 218 -16.84 0.96 -7.88
C ILE A 218 -16.24 1.78 -9.02
N ALA A 219 -15.04 1.44 -9.48
CA ALA A 219 -14.42 2.06 -10.62
C ALA A 219 -13.55 1.09 -11.40
N GLY A 220 -13.36 1.38 -12.68
CA GLY A 220 -12.40 0.74 -13.57
C GLY A 220 -11.97 1.72 -14.64
N LEU A 221 -10.66 1.94 -14.78
CA LEU A 221 -10.13 2.84 -15.79
C LEU A 221 -9.91 2.10 -17.11
N GLY A 222 -10.31 2.76 -18.19
CA GLY A 222 -10.07 2.27 -19.54
C GLY A 222 -8.61 2.41 -19.99
N GLY A 223 -8.28 1.77 -21.12
CA GLY A 223 -6.93 1.79 -21.67
C GLY A 223 -5.96 0.86 -20.93
N TYR A 224 -4.65 1.01 -21.22
CA TYR A 224 -3.61 0.24 -20.56
C TYR A 224 -3.08 1.00 -19.35
N GLN A 225 -3.68 0.75 -18.21
CA GLN A 225 -3.32 1.31 -16.90
C GLN A 225 -3.35 0.21 -15.86
N MET A 226 -2.70 0.44 -14.72
CA MET A 226 -2.70 -0.48 -13.59
C MET A 226 -2.81 0.33 -12.31
N PHE A 227 -3.57 -0.17 -11.33
CA PHE A 227 -3.62 0.42 -10.01
C PHE A 227 -2.52 -0.15 -9.12
N ASP A 228 -1.98 0.72 -8.26
CA ASP A 228 -1.01 0.37 -7.23
C ASP A 228 -1.58 0.74 -5.86
N SER A 229 -0.80 1.23 -4.93
CA SER A 229 -1.23 1.59 -3.59
C SER A 229 -2.16 2.80 -3.59
N LEU A 230 -2.85 3.04 -2.48
CA LEU A 230 -3.85 4.09 -2.36
C LEU A 230 -3.82 4.79 -0.99
N ALA A 231 -4.36 6.00 -0.96
CA ALA A 231 -4.77 6.69 0.27
C ALA A 231 -6.19 7.25 0.11
N VAL A 232 -6.84 7.55 1.23
CA VAL A 232 -8.21 8.09 1.24
C VAL A 232 -8.19 9.55 1.69
N GLU A 233 -8.98 10.41 1.05
CA GLU A 233 -9.23 11.77 1.49
C GLU A 233 -10.28 11.80 2.62
N ALA A 234 -10.27 12.83 3.45
CA ALA A 234 -11.28 13.02 4.49
C ALA A 234 -12.72 13.09 3.94
N SER A 235 -12.88 13.48 2.68
CA SER A 235 -14.15 13.46 1.93
C SER A 235 -14.63 12.05 1.55
N GLY A 236 -13.75 11.04 1.67
CA GLY A 236 -14.00 9.67 1.23
C GLY A 236 -13.51 9.36 -0.19
N ASN A 237 -12.98 10.32 -0.94
CA ASN A 237 -12.37 10.02 -2.23
C ASN A 237 -11.15 9.11 -2.05
N VAL A 238 -10.97 8.16 -2.95
CA VAL A 238 -9.84 7.24 -2.97
C VAL A 238 -8.82 7.73 -3.99
N CYS A 239 -7.62 8.05 -3.53
CA CYS A 239 -6.50 8.49 -4.34
C CYS A 239 -5.63 7.28 -4.66
N VAL A 240 -5.70 6.78 -5.89
CA VAL A 240 -5.00 5.55 -6.30
C VAL A 240 -3.80 5.91 -7.17
N ALA A 241 -2.62 5.44 -6.78
CA ALA A 241 -1.44 5.52 -7.62
C ALA A 241 -1.66 4.67 -8.88
N THR A 242 -1.45 5.29 -10.04
CA THR A 242 -1.81 4.70 -11.33
C THR A 242 -0.59 4.58 -12.22
N LEU A 243 -0.14 3.34 -12.36
CA LEU A 243 1.00 2.97 -13.21
C LEU A 243 0.65 3.17 -14.69
N ILE A 244 1.69 3.29 -15.50
CA ILE A 244 1.66 3.49 -16.95
C ILE A 244 1.25 4.91 -17.34
N SER A 245 0.10 5.40 -16.88
CA SER A 245 -0.30 6.80 -17.06
C SER A 245 0.51 7.78 -16.18
N GLY A 246 1.11 7.31 -15.08
CA GLY A 246 1.97 8.11 -14.22
C GLY A 246 1.25 9.25 -13.53
N CYS A 247 0.21 8.91 -12.78
CA CYS A 247 -0.64 9.87 -12.08
C CYS A 247 -1.21 9.30 -10.78
N ILE A 248 -1.83 10.17 -9.99
CA ILE A 248 -2.77 9.77 -8.94
C ILE A 248 -4.18 9.94 -9.51
N SER A 249 -4.94 8.85 -9.56
CA SER A 249 -6.36 8.86 -9.94
C SER A 249 -7.22 9.08 -8.70
N VAL A 250 -8.00 10.15 -8.66
CA VAL A 250 -8.92 10.47 -7.56
C VAL A 250 -10.30 9.97 -7.94
N ILE A 251 -10.82 9.02 -7.16
CA ILE A 251 -12.09 8.34 -7.41
C ILE A 251 -13.02 8.58 -6.23
N ALA A 252 -14.20 9.12 -6.51
CA ALA A 252 -15.24 9.32 -5.51
C ALA A 252 -15.84 7.97 -5.03
N PRO A 253 -16.49 7.91 -3.84
CA PRO A 253 -17.08 6.69 -3.31
C PRO A 253 -18.16 6.05 -4.22
N ASP A 254 -18.78 6.84 -5.09
CA ASP A 254 -19.75 6.36 -6.08
C ASP A 254 -19.09 5.76 -7.34
N GLY A 255 -17.75 5.88 -7.47
CA GLY A 255 -16.95 5.41 -8.59
C GLY A 255 -16.65 6.46 -9.65
N THR A 256 -17.11 7.68 -9.48
CA THR A 256 -16.81 8.78 -10.40
C THR A 256 -15.31 9.11 -10.37
N LEU A 257 -14.66 9.12 -11.53
CA LEU A 257 -13.31 9.65 -11.66
C LEU A 257 -13.36 11.18 -11.55
N VAL A 258 -12.87 11.71 -10.42
CA VAL A 258 -12.86 13.14 -10.13
C VAL A 258 -11.78 13.85 -10.94
N GLU A 259 -10.56 13.33 -10.89
CA GLU A 259 -9.40 13.87 -11.61
C GLU A 259 -8.27 12.84 -11.69
N GLN A 260 -7.31 13.09 -12.58
CA GLN A 260 -6.02 12.43 -12.62
C GLN A 260 -4.92 13.48 -12.49
N VAL A 261 -4.10 13.37 -11.45
CA VAL A 261 -3.02 14.31 -11.15
C VAL A 261 -1.70 13.74 -11.64
N PRO A 262 -1.11 14.28 -12.74
CA PRO A 262 0.13 13.75 -13.31
C PRO A 262 1.31 13.91 -12.34
N THR A 263 2.15 12.88 -12.23
CA THR A 263 3.36 12.85 -11.40
C THR A 263 4.65 12.89 -12.22
N GLY A 264 4.55 12.52 -13.50
CA GLY A 264 5.70 12.49 -14.41
C GLY A 264 6.58 11.23 -14.26
N ASP A 265 6.14 10.22 -13.51
CA ASP A 265 6.76 8.89 -13.47
C ASP A 265 5.70 7.83 -13.80
N ARG A 266 5.97 7.00 -14.81
CA ARG A 266 5.08 5.90 -15.19
C ARG A 266 4.99 4.79 -14.14
N VAL A 267 5.86 4.82 -13.13
CA VAL A 267 5.88 3.90 -11.99
C VAL A 267 5.63 4.71 -10.71
N THR A 268 4.52 5.45 -10.71
CA THR A 268 3.97 6.09 -9.52
C THR A 268 3.28 5.02 -8.69
N THR A 269 3.81 4.71 -7.52
CA THR A 269 3.44 3.50 -6.80
C THR A 269 2.59 3.74 -5.55
N ASN A 270 2.77 4.86 -4.85
CA ASN A 270 2.03 5.10 -3.62
C ASN A 270 1.83 6.59 -3.34
N ILE A 271 0.87 6.90 -2.46
CA ILE A 271 0.57 8.23 -1.96
C ILE A 271 0.22 8.16 -0.47
N ALA A 272 0.70 9.11 0.32
CA ALA A 272 0.29 9.32 1.71
C ALA A 272 0.03 10.80 1.97
N PHE A 273 -0.81 11.09 2.94
CA PHE A 273 -1.12 12.46 3.34
C PHE A 273 -0.47 12.83 4.67
N GLY A 274 0.02 14.04 4.75
CA GLY A 274 0.62 14.59 5.96
C GLY A 274 0.73 16.10 5.93
N GLY A 275 1.61 16.66 6.76
CA GLY A 275 1.77 18.09 6.90
C GLY A 275 0.58 18.77 7.60
N PRO A 276 0.58 20.11 7.66
CA PRO A 276 -0.53 20.84 8.25
C PRO A 276 -1.86 20.50 7.55
N GLU A 277 -2.91 20.25 8.33
CA GLU A 277 -4.24 19.91 7.83
C GLU A 277 -4.30 18.69 6.90
N LEU A 278 -3.24 17.84 6.87
CA LEU A 278 -3.12 16.69 5.96
C LEU A 278 -3.28 17.03 4.47
N LYS A 279 -2.85 18.25 4.09
CA LYS A 279 -2.91 18.75 2.71
C LYS A 279 -1.59 18.69 1.95
N THR A 280 -0.63 17.92 2.45
CA THR A 280 0.57 17.59 1.71
C THR A 280 0.49 16.12 1.28
N ALA A 281 0.50 15.89 -0.04
CA ALA A 281 0.63 14.55 -0.59
C ALA A 281 2.11 14.20 -0.73
N TYR A 282 2.52 13.08 -0.15
CA TYR A 282 3.83 12.45 -0.32
C TYR A 282 3.67 11.27 -1.27
N ILE A 283 4.40 11.27 -2.36
CA ILE A 283 4.22 10.30 -3.45
C ILE A 283 5.54 9.61 -3.76
N THR A 284 5.52 8.29 -3.88
CA THR A 284 6.67 7.51 -4.31
C THR A 284 6.68 7.35 -5.83
N LEU A 285 7.80 7.75 -6.43
CA LEU A 285 8.08 7.65 -7.85
C LEU A 285 9.14 6.57 -8.05
N SER A 286 8.71 5.31 -8.08
CA SER A 286 9.60 4.16 -7.95
C SER A 286 10.43 3.90 -9.19
N GLY A 287 9.95 4.32 -10.37
CA GLY A 287 10.72 4.28 -11.61
C GLY A 287 11.92 5.22 -11.60
N LYS A 288 11.79 6.38 -10.95
CA LYS A 288 12.87 7.37 -10.79
C LYS A 288 13.68 7.16 -9.50
N GLY A 289 13.17 6.38 -8.56
CA GLY A 289 13.76 6.26 -7.21
C GLY A 289 13.66 7.56 -6.41
N GLU A 290 12.49 8.21 -6.43
CA GLU A 290 12.26 9.50 -5.80
C GLU A 290 11.10 9.45 -4.80
N LEU A 291 11.22 10.23 -3.72
CA LEU A 291 10.10 10.68 -2.90
C LEU A 291 9.84 12.14 -3.24
N VAL A 292 8.60 12.44 -3.58
CA VAL A 292 8.15 13.81 -3.88
C VAL A 292 7.01 14.24 -2.96
N ALA A 293 6.86 15.55 -2.78
CA ALA A 293 5.71 16.15 -2.12
C ALA A 293 5.02 17.16 -3.02
N MET A 294 3.71 17.31 -2.83
CA MET A 294 2.94 18.38 -3.46
C MET A 294 1.81 18.88 -2.53
N ASP A 295 1.42 20.12 -2.71
CA ASP A 295 0.26 20.67 -2.03
C ASP A 295 -0.99 20.01 -2.63
N TRP A 296 -1.81 19.41 -1.77
CA TRP A 296 -3.03 18.72 -2.18
C TRP A 296 -4.26 19.57 -1.86
N PRO A 297 -5.22 19.70 -2.76
CA PRO A 297 -6.33 20.65 -2.59
C PRO A 297 -7.32 20.25 -1.49
N ARG A 298 -7.39 18.97 -1.13
CA ARG A 298 -8.31 18.40 -0.15
C ARG A 298 -7.53 17.69 0.97
N PRO A 299 -8.00 17.73 2.22
CA PRO A 299 -7.31 17.03 3.30
C PRO A 299 -7.36 15.50 3.12
N GLY A 300 -6.26 14.83 3.43
CA GLY A 300 -6.24 13.39 3.58
C GLY A 300 -7.05 12.92 4.80
N LEU A 301 -7.43 11.67 4.82
CA LEU A 301 -8.06 11.04 5.97
C LEU A 301 -7.02 10.84 7.08
N PRO A 302 -7.29 11.33 8.32
CA PRO A 302 -6.43 11.01 9.45
C PRO A 302 -6.37 9.49 9.69
N LEU A 303 -5.14 8.97 9.74
CA LEU A 303 -4.90 7.54 9.99
C LEU A 303 -4.86 7.26 11.50
N ASN A 304 -5.46 6.14 11.90
CA ASN A 304 -5.40 5.68 13.28
C ASN A 304 -3.94 5.46 13.71
N PHE A 305 -3.62 5.83 14.95
CA PHE A 305 -2.29 5.71 15.59
C PHE A 305 -1.17 6.57 14.99
N LEU A 306 -1.45 7.35 13.94
CA LEU A 306 -0.48 8.26 13.33
C LEU A 306 -0.85 9.74 13.56
N ASN A 307 -2.03 10.16 13.14
CA ASN A 307 -2.47 11.56 13.15
C ASN A 307 -3.97 11.74 13.47
N LYS A 308 -4.59 10.72 14.05
CA LYS A 308 -5.98 10.73 14.55
C LYS A 308 -5.98 10.63 16.07
#